data_b979a7a00f8c338b670f3f168762a4dc
#
_entry.id   b979a7a00f8c338b670f3f168762a4dc
#
_cell.length_a   1.000
_cell.length_b   1.000
_cell.length_c   1.000
_cell.angle_alpha   90.00
_cell.angle_beta   90.00
_cell.angle_gamma   90.00
#
_symmetry.space_group_name_H-M   'P 1'
#
loop_
_entity.id
_entity.type
_entity.pdbx_description
1 polymer ?
#
loop_
_entity_poly.entity_id
_entity_poly.type
_entity_poly.pdbx_seq_one_letter_code
_entity_poly.pdbx_strand_id
1 'polypeptide(L)'
;MPTKLEKVLYTAHVHTTGGREGHSTSNDGLLNISLTPPKAMGGAGTATNPEQLFAAGYSACFMGAIKHVAGIKNVTIPGNAAIDASVDIGPIPQGFGIAAKLVVSLPGLDRAVAQGLIDAAHQVCPYSNATRGNIEVDLSLA
;
A
#
# COMPACT_ATOMS: atom_id res chain seq x y z
N MET A 1 -16.80 -2.38 15.62
CA MET A 1 -17.47 -3.21 14.59
C MET A 1 -16.75 -3.08 13.27
N PRO A 2 -16.43 -4.19 12.59
CA PRO A 2 -15.79 -4.12 11.30
C PRO A 2 -16.76 -3.58 10.23
N THR A 3 -16.19 -2.83 9.29
CA THR A 3 -16.95 -2.36 8.12
C THR A 3 -17.16 -3.52 7.16
N LYS A 4 -18.40 -3.73 6.73
CA LYS A 4 -18.74 -4.78 5.76
C LYS A 4 -18.80 -4.19 4.35
N LEU A 5 -18.38 -4.98 3.37
CA LEU A 5 -18.54 -4.60 1.97
C LEU A 5 -20.02 -4.64 1.58
N GLU A 6 -20.47 -3.65 0.82
CA GLU A 6 -21.82 -3.64 0.26
C GLU A 6 -21.98 -4.73 -0.80
N LYS A 7 -20.94 -4.93 -1.60
CA LYS A 7 -20.85 -6.04 -2.57
C LYS A 7 -19.37 -6.34 -2.85
N VAL A 8 -19.09 -7.53 -3.36
CA VAL A 8 -17.76 -7.93 -3.79
C VAL A 8 -17.61 -7.65 -5.28
N LEU A 9 -16.61 -6.81 -5.63
CA LEU A 9 -16.29 -6.52 -7.03
C LEU A 9 -15.27 -7.49 -7.61
N TYR A 10 -14.35 -7.97 -6.77
CA TYR A 10 -13.25 -8.83 -7.18
C TYR A 10 -12.67 -9.53 -5.96
N THR A 11 -12.24 -10.78 -6.14
CA THR A 11 -11.54 -11.54 -5.09
C THR A 11 -10.20 -12.00 -5.64
N ALA A 12 -9.11 -11.53 -5.03
CA ALA A 12 -7.79 -12.05 -5.31
C ALA A 12 -7.57 -13.35 -4.53
N HIS A 13 -6.94 -14.34 -5.18
CA HIS A 13 -6.61 -15.61 -4.55
C HIS A 13 -5.13 -15.90 -4.71
N VAL A 14 -4.44 -16.11 -3.59
CA VAL A 14 -3.00 -16.39 -3.54
C VAL A 14 -2.77 -17.59 -2.63
N HIS A 15 -1.93 -18.51 -3.11
CA HIS A 15 -1.47 -19.67 -2.34
C HIS A 15 -0.02 -19.44 -1.90
N THR A 16 0.26 -19.60 -0.62
CA THR A 16 1.59 -19.37 -0.05
C THR A 16 2.06 -20.61 0.71
N THR A 17 3.31 -20.99 0.46
CA THR A 17 4.01 -22.04 1.20
C THR A 17 5.26 -21.47 1.85
N GLY A 18 5.73 -22.06 2.96
CA GLY A 18 6.99 -21.70 3.60
C GLY A 18 7.04 -20.37 4.32
N GLY A 19 5.92 -19.64 4.38
CA GLY A 19 5.83 -18.36 5.07
C GLY A 19 6.83 -17.34 4.54
N ARG A 20 7.59 -16.69 5.44
CA ARG A 20 8.58 -15.67 5.06
C ARG A 20 9.79 -16.20 4.29
N GLU A 21 9.94 -17.53 4.20
CA GLU A 21 11.05 -18.17 3.47
C GLU A 21 10.53 -19.04 2.32
N GLY A 22 9.38 -18.72 1.77
CA GLY A 22 8.70 -19.57 0.84
C GLY A 22 8.38 -18.93 -0.50
N HIS A 23 7.19 -19.19 -0.95
CA HIS A 23 6.73 -18.79 -2.28
C HIS A 23 5.25 -18.47 -2.27
N SER A 24 4.86 -17.46 -3.02
CA SER A 24 3.46 -17.08 -3.20
C SER A 24 3.10 -17.03 -4.68
N THR A 25 1.97 -17.62 -5.03
CA THR A 25 1.48 -17.66 -6.41
C THR A 25 -0.01 -17.36 -6.44
N SER A 26 -0.42 -16.39 -7.27
CA SER A 26 -1.83 -16.15 -7.54
C SER A 26 -2.40 -17.23 -8.48
N ASN A 27 -3.71 -17.42 -8.44
CA ASN A 27 -4.37 -18.43 -9.26
C ASN A 27 -4.25 -18.16 -10.78
N ASP A 28 -4.03 -16.91 -11.18
CA ASP A 28 -3.78 -16.52 -12.58
C ASP A 28 -2.29 -16.52 -12.95
N GLY A 29 -1.39 -16.78 -11.99
CA GLY A 29 0.05 -16.80 -12.20
C GLY A 29 0.72 -15.42 -12.31
N LEU A 30 -0.05 -14.33 -12.26
CA LEU A 30 0.52 -12.98 -12.40
C LEU A 30 1.37 -12.58 -11.21
N LEU A 31 0.98 -13.01 -10.00
CA LEU A 31 1.85 -12.92 -8.83
C LEU A 31 2.54 -14.27 -8.66
N ASN A 32 3.86 -14.27 -8.76
CA ASN A 32 4.67 -15.48 -8.65
C ASN A 32 6.03 -15.07 -8.09
N ILE A 33 6.19 -15.15 -6.78
CA ILE A 33 7.33 -14.58 -6.08
C ILE A 33 7.88 -15.52 -5.02
N SER A 34 9.19 -15.46 -4.85
CA SER A 34 9.89 -16.06 -3.71
C SER A 34 10.03 -15.03 -2.59
N LEU A 35 10.04 -15.50 -1.36
CA LEU A 35 10.17 -14.66 -0.16
C LEU A 35 11.38 -15.13 0.66
N THR A 36 12.12 -14.15 1.21
CA THR A 36 13.15 -14.39 2.23
C THR A 36 13.11 -13.25 3.23
N PRO A 37 13.42 -13.49 4.52
CA PRO A 37 13.54 -12.39 5.46
C PRO A 37 14.68 -11.46 5.05
N PRO A 38 14.56 -10.15 5.28
CA PRO A 38 15.64 -9.21 5.00
C PRO A 38 16.82 -9.43 5.93
N LYS A 39 17.99 -8.97 5.53
CA LYS A 39 19.21 -9.10 6.35
C LYS A 39 19.04 -8.45 7.72
N ALA A 40 18.32 -7.34 7.81
CA ALA A 40 18.05 -6.65 9.07
C ALA A 40 17.28 -7.52 10.07
N MET A 41 16.56 -8.55 9.60
CA MET A 41 15.82 -9.50 10.43
C MET A 41 16.49 -10.87 10.47
N GLY A 42 17.78 -10.94 10.10
CA GLY A 42 18.58 -12.18 10.18
C GLY A 42 18.43 -13.11 8.98
N GLY A 43 17.79 -12.68 7.90
CA GLY A 43 17.60 -13.48 6.70
C GLY A 43 18.65 -13.24 5.62
N ALA A 44 18.52 -13.98 4.51
CA ALA A 44 19.42 -13.86 3.37
C ALA A 44 19.21 -12.57 2.57
N GLY A 45 18.00 -12.02 2.57
CA GLY A 45 17.67 -10.80 1.82
C GLY A 45 17.76 -10.96 0.30
N THR A 46 17.56 -12.18 -0.21
CA THR A 46 17.73 -12.50 -1.64
C THR A 46 16.41 -12.50 -2.41
N ALA A 47 15.29 -12.34 -1.74
CA ALA A 47 13.96 -12.27 -2.35
C ALA A 47 13.13 -11.20 -1.62
N THR A 48 11.88 -11.04 -2.04
CA THR A 48 10.99 -10.04 -1.45
C THR A 48 10.47 -10.51 -0.07
N ASN A 49 9.68 -9.67 0.57
CA ASN A 49 9.12 -9.94 1.90
C ASN A 49 7.73 -9.30 2.01
N PRO A 50 6.94 -9.68 3.04
CA PRO A 50 5.60 -9.13 3.22
C PRO A 50 5.55 -7.62 3.36
N GLU A 51 6.56 -6.99 3.95
CA GLU A 51 6.59 -5.53 4.14
C GLU A 51 6.76 -4.80 2.81
N GLN A 52 7.60 -5.32 1.90
CA GLN A 52 7.71 -4.78 0.53
C GLN A 52 6.41 -4.95 -0.24
N LEU A 53 5.76 -6.11 -0.10
CA LEU A 53 4.47 -6.37 -0.75
C LEU A 53 3.38 -5.45 -0.22
N PHE A 54 3.35 -5.19 1.08
CA PHE A 54 2.40 -4.24 1.68
C PHE A 54 2.65 -2.83 1.15
N ALA A 55 3.91 -2.41 1.09
CA ALA A 55 4.28 -1.09 0.56
C ALA A 55 3.87 -0.94 -0.91
N ALA A 56 4.14 -1.94 -1.74
CA ALA A 56 3.75 -1.95 -3.14
C ALA A 56 2.23 -1.92 -3.29
N GLY A 57 1.52 -2.74 -2.53
CA GLY A 57 0.06 -2.80 -2.56
C GLY A 57 -0.57 -1.49 -2.12
N TYR A 58 -0.12 -0.92 -1.01
CA TYR A 58 -0.67 0.33 -0.49
C TYR A 58 -0.41 1.48 -1.46
N SER A 59 0.83 1.65 -1.94
CA SER A 59 1.15 2.75 -2.85
C SER A 59 0.40 2.65 -4.17
N ALA A 60 0.25 1.46 -4.74
CA ALA A 60 -0.53 1.25 -5.96
C ALA A 60 -2.01 1.55 -5.73
N CYS A 61 -2.57 1.07 -4.63
CA CYS A 61 -3.96 1.30 -4.25
C CYS A 61 -4.22 2.79 -4.01
N PHE A 62 -3.31 3.46 -3.30
CA PHE A 62 -3.44 4.89 -3.01
C PHE A 62 -3.34 5.75 -4.27
N MET A 63 -2.40 5.44 -5.18
CA MET A 63 -2.32 6.14 -6.46
C MET A 63 -3.60 5.93 -7.28
N GLY A 64 -4.17 4.73 -7.24
CA GLY A 64 -5.47 4.46 -7.86
C GLY A 64 -6.57 5.34 -7.28
N ALA A 65 -6.58 5.52 -5.96
CA ALA A 65 -7.53 6.41 -5.28
C ALA A 65 -7.32 7.88 -5.68
N ILE A 66 -6.07 8.33 -5.78
CA ILE A 66 -5.76 9.69 -6.27
C ILE A 66 -6.33 9.90 -7.68
N LYS A 67 -6.09 8.96 -8.58
CA LYS A 67 -6.62 9.05 -9.95
C LYS A 67 -8.14 9.06 -9.97
N HIS A 68 -8.77 8.27 -9.12
CA HIS A 68 -10.22 8.22 -9.01
C HIS A 68 -10.81 9.58 -8.58
N VAL A 69 -10.29 10.17 -7.50
CA VAL A 69 -10.80 11.46 -7.02
C VAL A 69 -10.42 12.60 -7.98
N ALA A 70 -9.26 12.52 -8.62
CA ALA A 70 -8.87 13.49 -9.65
C ALA A 70 -9.84 13.49 -10.83
N GLY A 71 -10.27 12.31 -11.28
CA GLY A 71 -11.27 12.19 -12.34
C GLY A 71 -12.59 12.84 -11.97
N ILE A 72 -13.05 12.70 -10.75
CA ILE A 72 -14.27 13.36 -10.25
C ILE A 72 -14.11 14.88 -10.26
N LYS A 73 -12.92 15.37 -9.89
CA LYS A 73 -12.64 16.82 -9.81
C LYS A 73 -12.13 17.42 -11.12
N ASN A 74 -12.06 16.63 -12.20
CA ASN A 74 -11.52 17.03 -13.50
C ASN A 74 -10.08 17.58 -13.42
N VAL A 75 -9.25 16.95 -12.59
CA VAL A 75 -7.82 17.24 -12.48
C VAL A 75 -7.04 16.18 -13.22
N THR A 76 -6.09 16.58 -14.05
CA THR A 76 -5.21 15.64 -14.76
C THR A 76 -4.01 15.31 -13.89
N ILE A 77 -3.82 14.04 -13.63
CA ILE A 77 -2.64 13.57 -12.88
C ILE A 77 -1.43 13.53 -13.83
N PRO A 78 -0.30 14.14 -13.43
CA PRO A 78 0.90 14.11 -14.28
C PRO A 78 1.42 12.70 -14.50
N GLY A 79 1.99 12.45 -15.69
CA GLY A 79 2.48 11.13 -16.07
C GLY A 79 3.66 10.64 -15.23
N ASN A 80 4.35 11.54 -14.55
CA ASN A 80 5.47 11.23 -13.65
C ASN A 80 5.06 11.25 -12.16
N ALA A 81 3.77 11.21 -11.87
CA ALA A 81 3.29 11.05 -10.49
C ALA A 81 3.84 9.75 -9.89
N ALA A 82 4.22 9.82 -8.63
CA ALA A 82 4.87 8.69 -7.94
C ALA A 82 4.54 8.70 -6.45
N ILE A 83 4.70 7.56 -5.82
CA ILE A 83 4.63 7.42 -4.37
C ILE A 83 5.85 6.62 -3.91
N ASP A 84 6.59 7.18 -2.94
CA ASP A 84 7.60 6.44 -2.20
C ASP A 84 6.96 5.93 -0.92
N ALA A 85 6.87 4.62 -0.78
CA ALA A 85 6.25 3.97 0.36
C ALA A 85 7.28 3.25 1.20
N SER A 86 7.19 3.42 2.52
CA SER A 86 8.01 2.71 3.50
C SER A 86 7.08 2.01 4.48
N VAL A 87 7.42 0.77 4.83
CA VAL A 87 6.68 0.00 5.83
C VAL A 87 7.67 -0.50 6.87
N ASP A 88 7.42 -0.14 8.10
CA ASP A 88 8.22 -0.57 9.25
C ASP A 88 7.55 -1.78 9.90
N ILE A 89 8.35 -2.68 10.46
CA ILE A 89 7.87 -3.77 11.31
C ILE A 89 8.61 -3.70 12.65
N GLY A 90 7.89 -3.94 13.73
CA GLY A 90 8.47 -3.94 15.06
C GLY A 90 7.58 -4.62 16.08
N PRO A 91 8.09 -4.83 17.30
CA PRO A 91 7.31 -5.46 18.37
C PRO A 91 6.20 -4.54 18.87
N ILE A 92 5.09 -5.15 19.24
CA ILE A 92 3.99 -4.53 19.99
C ILE A 92 3.63 -5.47 21.14
N PRO A 93 2.79 -5.04 22.12
CA PRO A 93 2.46 -5.93 23.26
C PRO A 93 1.91 -7.30 22.87
N GLN A 94 1.17 -7.43 21.76
CA GLN A 94 0.58 -8.69 21.31
C GLN A 94 1.40 -9.39 20.22
N GLY A 95 2.65 -9.03 20.00
CA GLY A 95 3.48 -9.65 18.97
C GLY A 95 4.19 -8.61 18.12
N PHE A 96 3.81 -8.50 16.84
CA PHE A 96 4.45 -7.60 15.90
C PHE A 96 3.41 -6.72 15.20
N GLY A 97 3.79 -5.49 14.94
CA GLY A 97 2.96 -4.52 14.23
C GLY A 97 3.74 -3.85 13.12
N ILE A 98 3.02 -3.07 12.31
CA ILE A 98 3.61 -2.32 11.20
C ILE A 98 3.19 -0.85 11.28
N ALA A 99 3.99 -0.01 10.66
CA ALA A 99 3.65 1.39 10.38
C ALA A 99 3.97 1.68 8.93
N ALA A 100 3.27 2.62 8.33
CA ALA A 100 3.45 2.96 6.92
C ALA A 100 3.70 4.45 6.75
N LYS A 101 4.52 4.78 5.75
CA LYS A 101 4.77 6.16 5.34
C LYS A 101 4.70 6.23 3.82
N LEU A 102 3.85 7.11 3.30
CA LEU A 102 3.72 7.35 1.87
C LEU A 102 4.04 8.81 1.57
N VAL A 103 5.03 9.03 0.71
CA VAL A 103 5.38 10.35 0.21
C VAL A 103 4.90 10.44 -1.24
N VAL A 104 3.90 11.29 -1.47
CA VAL A 104 3.24 11.42 -2.77
C VAL A 104 3.86 12.57 -3.55
N SER A 105 4.22 12.31 -4.79
CA SER A 105 4.79 13.30 -5.71
C SER A 105 3.83 13.52 -6.86
N LEU A 106 3.31 14.73 -7.00
CA LEU A 106 2.39 15.16 -8.07
C LEU A 106 2.98 16.40 -8.76
N PRO A 107 4.10 16.23 -9.52
CA PRO A 107 4.82 17.37 -10.08
C PRO A 107 3.95 18.19 -11.04
N GLY A 108 4.06 19.51 -10.96
CA GLY A 108 3.32 20.40 -11.83
C GLY A 108 1.92 20.77 -11.37
N LEU A 109 1.38 20.12 -10.35
CA LEU A 109 0.13 20.52 -9.75
C LEU A 109 0.36 21.59 -8.68
N ASP A 110 -0.60 22.51 -8.55
CA ASP A 110 -0.64 23.44 -7.42
C ASP A 110 -0.67 22.64 -6.11
N ARG A 111 0.11 23.10 -5.10
CA ARG A 111 0.24 22.35 -3.85
C ARG A 111 -1.09 22.16 -3.12
N ALA A 112 -1.94 23.17 -3.14
CA ALA A 112 -3.26 23.08 -2.50
C ALA A 112 -4.14 22.04 -3.21
N VAL A 113 -4.11 22.02 -4.54
CA VAL A 113 -4.84 21.02 -5.35
C VAL A 113 -4.30 19.62 -5.05
N ALA A 114 -2.98 19.44 -5.07
CA ALA A 114 -2.34 18.16 -4.80
C ALA A 114 -2.68 17.65 -3.39
N GLN A 115 -2.60 18.52 -2.38
CA GLN A 115 -2.92 18.15 -1.01
C GLN A 115 -4.40 17.75 -0.88
N GLY A 116 -5.30 18.47 -1.54
CA GLY A 116 -6.73 18.13 -1.56
C GLY A 116 -6.99 16.75 -2.17
N LEU A 117 -6.24 16.38 -3.21
CA LEU A 117 -6.34 15.04 -3.81
C LEU A 117 -5.86 13.96 -2.83
N ILE A 118 -4.76 14.20 -2.13
CA ILE A 118 -4.24 13.25 -1.13
C ILE A 118 -5.27 13.07 -0.01
N ASP A 119 -5.81 14.15 0.53
CA ASP A 119 -6.80 14.09 1.61
C ASP A 119 -8.05 13.32 1.17
N ALA A 120 -8.56 13.59 -0.02
CA ALA A 120 -9.72 12.89 -0.57
C ALA A 120 -9.41 11.41 -0.86
N ALA A 121 -8.23 11.11 -1.42
CA ALA A 121 -7.79 9.75 -1.70
C ALA A 121 -7.71 8.90 -0.43
N HIS A 122 -7.25 9.50 0.68
CA HIS A 122 -7.17 8.80 1.97
C HIS A 122 -8.54 8.32 2.47
N GLN A 123 -9.62 9.00 2.10
CA GLN A 123 -10.98 8.61 2.49
C GLN A 123 -11.54 7.47 1.63
N VAL A 124 -11.08 7.32 0.39
CA VAL A 124 -11.64 6.32 -0.54
C VAL A 124 -10.73 5.12 -0.77
N CYS A 125 -9.44 5.23 -0.45
CA CYS A 125 -8.49 4.13 -0.64
C CYS A 125 -8.82 2.95 0.27
N PRO A 126 -9.01 1.74 -0.29
CA PRO A 126 -9.31 0.55 0.51
C PRO A 126 -8.26 0.25 1.58
N TYR A 127 -6.98 0.44 1.26
CA TYR A 127 -5.91 0.22 2.25
C TYR A 127 -5.93 1.28 3.35
N SER A 128 -6.19 2.56 3.01
CA SER A 128 -6.35 3.60 4.03
C SER A 128 -7.53 3.30 4.95
N ASN A 129 -8.63 2.81 4.39
CA ASN A 129 -9.79 2.42 5.20
C ASN A 129 -9.51 1.21 6.09
N ALA A 130 -8.57 0.33 5.69
CA ALA A 130 -8.13 -0.79 6.52
C ALA A 130 -7.14 -0.37 7.61
N THR A 131 -6.33 0.64 7.37
CA THR A 131 -5.24 1.05 8.27
C THR A 131 -5.62 2.17 9.21
N ARG A 132 -6.48 3.10 8.80
CA ARG A 132 -6.84 4.29 9.56
C ARG A 132 -7.42 3.90 10.92
N GLY A 133 -6.88 4.53 11.99
CA GLY A 133 -7.30 4.26 13.35
C GLY A 133 -6.77 2.94 13.92
N ASN A 134 -5.97 2.20 13.16
CA ASN A 134 -5.41 0.91 13.58
C ASN A 134 -3.89 0.90 13.63
N ILE A 135 -3.22 1.46 12.63
CA ILE A 135 -1.76 1.61 12.61
C ILE A 135 -1.38 3.05 12.30
N GLU A 136 -0.14 3.41 12.61
CA GLU A 136 0.38 4.72 12.21
C GLU A 136 0.58 4.76 10.70
N VAL A 137 0.02 5.77 10.05
CA VAL A 137 0.19 6.05 8.62
C VAL A 137 0.55 7.52 8.46
N ASP A 138 1.73 7.79 7.91
CA ASP A 138 2.20 9.12 7.60
C ASP A 138 2.04 9.37 6.10
N LEU A 139 1.15 10.27 5.72
CA LEU A 139 0.92 10.69 4.34
C LEU A 139 1.43 12.10 4.16
N SER A 140 2.30 12.31 3.18
CA SER A 140 2.85 13.63 2.90
C SER A 140 2.96 13.89 1.40
N LEU A 141 2.93 15.17 1.05
CA LEU A 141 3.20 15.65 -0.29
C LEU A 141 4.68 16.03 -0.39
N ALA A 142 5.34 15.50 -1.40
CA ALA A 142 6.74 15.83 -1.66
C ALA A 142 6.92 17.29 -2.10
#